data_6483c6808dd35f256248118bb7e4452b
#
_entry.id   6483c6808dd35f256248118bb7e4452b
#
_cell.length_a   1.000
_cell.length_b   1.000
_cell.length_c   1.000
_cell.angle_alpha   90.00
_cell.angle_beta   90.00
_cell.angle_gamma   90.00
#
_symmetry.space_group_name_H-M   'P 1'
#
loop_
_entity.id
_entity.type
_entity.pdbx_description
1 polymer ?
#
loop_
_entity_poly.entity_id
_entity_poly.type
_entity_poly.pdbx_seq_one_letter_code
_entity_poly.pdbx_strand_id
1 'polypeptide(L)'
;MAILDSGSLNFTRVRRRLALATTVEAPMVGKILKVEKQIGDRVEEDEVLLVMEAMKMEIPIVAPVSGVVKDLKVSAGQAVEAEQELAVIE
;
A
#
# COMPACT_ATOMS: atom_id res chain seq x y z
N MET A 1 6.70 -28.46 19.74
CA MET A 1 6.55 -28.44 19.86
C MET A 1 6.40 -28.21 19.50
N ALA A 2 6.39 -27.51 19.33
CA ALA A 2 6.12 -27.11 19.14
C ALA A 2 5.97 -26.66 18.80
N ILE A 3 5.99 -26.42 18.84
CA ILE A 3 5.77 -26.11 18.73
C ILE A 3 5.83 -25.70 18.37
N LEU A 4 5.84 -25.39 18.51
CA LEU A 4 5.85 -25.19 18.31
C LEU A 4 6.00 -24.86 17.92
N ASP A 5 6.16 -24.67 18.37
CA ASP A 5 6.25 -24.50 18.11
C ASP A 5 6.37 -24.31 17.63
N SER A 6 6.31 -23.92 17.47
CA SER A 6 6.34 -23.90 17.14
C SER A 6 6.31 -23.83 16.67
N GLY A 7 6.49 -23.46 17.01
CA GLY A 7 6.32 -23.55 16.67
C GLY A 7 6.34 -23.34 16.30
N SER A 8 6.23 -22.85 15.92
CA SER A 8 6.16 -22.80 15.63
C SER A 8 6.31 -22.76 15.16
N LEU A 9 6.31 -22.50 15.11
CA LEU A 9 6.29 -22.49 14.69
C LEU A 9 6.28 -22.39 14.10
N ASN A 10 6.28 -22.20 14.00
CA ASN A 10 6.08 -22.07 13.44
C ASN A 10 5.76 -21.82 13.11
N PHE A 11 5.64 -21.39 13.18
CA PHE A 11 5.15 -21.19 12.94
C PHE A 11 5.29 -20.56 12.71
N THR A 12 5.66 -20.20 12.73
CA THR A 12 5.63 -19.53 12.38
C THR A 12 6.13 -19.12 11.80
N ARG A 13 6.65 -18.74 11.82
CA ARG A 13 6.85 -18.32 11.04
C ARG A 13 6.75 -18.31 10.09
N VAL A 14 6.43 -18.25 9.94
CA VAL A 14 5.97 -18.21 9.04
C VAL A 14 5.26 -17.89 8.84
N ARG A 15 4.91 -17.38 9.09
CA ARG A 15 4.11 -16.91 8.83
C ARG A 15 4.16 -15.95 8.56
N ARG A 16 4.62 -15.45 8.85
CA ARG A 16 4.69 -14.49 8.52
C ARG A 16 5.09 -14.05 7.62
N ARG A 17 5.27 -14.11 7.00
CA ARG A 17 5.28 -13.68 6.04
C ARG A 17 4.34 -13.68 5.30
N LEU A 18 3.78 -13.98 5.55
CA LEU A 18 2.78 -14.05 5.04
C LEU A 18 2.36 -12.98 4.48
N ALA A 19 2.03 -13.06 3.86
CA ALA A 19 1.44 -12.21 3.25
C ALA A 19 1.27 -11.04 3.89
N LEU A 20 2.12 -10.37 3.85
CA LEU A 20 2.13 -9.15 4.55
C LEU A 20 1.79 -8.03 3.60
N ALA A 21 0.73 -8.24 2.85
CA ALA A 21 0.25 -7.20 1.95
C ALA A 21 -0.25 -6.02 2.79
N THR A 22 0.21 -4.84 2.45
CA THR A 22 -0.19 -3.62 3.12
C THR A 22 -1.00 -2.80 2.15
N THR A 23 -2.21 -2.45 2.55
CA THR A 23 -3.10 -1.65 1.71
C THR A 23 -2.86 -0.18 1.98
N VAL A 24 -2.72 0.60 0.90
CA VAL A 24 -2.58 2.04 0.97
C VAL A 24 -3.95 2.64 0.70
N GLU A 25 -4.43 3.47 1.62
CA GLU A 25 -5.77 4.04 1.53
C GLU A 25 -5.71 5.55 1.42
N ALA A 26 -6.76 6.12 0.84
CA ALA A 26 -6.85 7.57 0.73
C ALA A 26 -7.13 8.16 2.10
N PRO A 27 -6.42 9.21 2.50
CA PRO A 27 -6.66 9.84 3.80
C PRO A 27 -7.94 10.65 3.84
N MET A 28 -8.45 11.06 2.68
CA MET A 28 -9.66 11.85 2.62
C MET A 28 -10.21 11.81 1.20
N VAL A 29 -11.41 12.33 1.01
CA VAL A 29 -12.02 12.40 -0.30
C VAL A 29 -11.21 13.36 -1.18
N GLY A 30 -11.01 12.99 -2.44
CA GLY A 30 -10.25 13.81 -3.35
C GLY A 30 -10.17 13.19 -4.73
N LYS A 31 -9.14 13.59 -5.48
CA LYS A 31 -8.96 13.16 -6.85
C LYS A 31 -7.49 12.81 -7.08
N ILE A 32 -7.25 11.75 -7.80
CA ILE A 32 -5.88 11.36 -8.12
C ILE A 32 -5.36 12.27 -9.22
N LEU A 33 -4.26 12.97 -8.96
CA LEU A 33 -3.64 13.84 -9.95
C LEU A 33 -2.71 13.06 -10.84
N LYS A 34 -1.83 12.25 -10.24
CA LYS A 34 -0.92 11.42 -11.03
C LYS A 34 -0.47 10.23 -10.21
N VAL A 35 -0.04 9.20 -10.90
CA VAL A 35 0.44 7.96 -10.31
C VAL A 35 1.93 7.84 -10.65
N GLU A 36 2.77 7.76 -9.61
CA GLU A 36 4.21 7.72 -9.80
C GLU A 36 4.76 6.31 -9.93
N LYS A 37 4.03 5.32 -9.39
CA LYS A 37 4.46 3.93 -9.39
C LYS A 37 3.39 3.07 -10.03
N GLN A 38 3.80 1.94 -10.58
CA GLN A 38 2.88 1.03 -11.24
C GLN A 38 3.03 -0.36 -10.66
N ILE A 39 2.08 -1.24 -11.01
CA ILE A 39 2.12 -2.62 -10.57
C ILE A 39 3.45 -3.24 -10.99
N GLY A 40 4.12 -3.86 -10.03
CA GLY A 40 5.42 -4.47 -10.27
C GLY A 40 6.59 -3.60 -9.89
N ASP A 41 6.36 -2.31 -9.63
CA ASP A 41 7.43 -1.41 -9.24
C ASP A 41 7.83 -1.65 -7.79
N ARG A 42 9.13 -1.54 -7.55
CA ARG A 42 9.62 -1.63 -6.19
C ARG A 42 9.57 -0.24 -5.55
N VAL A 43 9.15 -0.19 -4.30
CA VAL A 43 9.07 1.06 -3.56
C VAL A 43 9.75 0.92 -2.21
N GLU A 44 10.20 2.05 -1.71
CA GLU A 44 10.77 2.12 -0.37
C GLU A 44 9.79 2.84 0.55
N GLU A 45 9.93 2.60 1.83
CA GLU A 45 9.11 3.29 2.82
C GLU A 45 9.22 4.80 2.62
N ASP A 46 8.09 5.50 2.65
CA ASP A 46 7.99 6.95 2.46
C ASP A 46 8.22 7.43 1.04
N GLU A 47 8.39 6.52 0.10
CA GLU A 47 8.50 6.92 -1.30
C GLU A 47 7.12 7.24 -1.85
N VAL A 48 7.03 8.29 -2.69
CA VAL A 48 5.74 8.73 -3.21
C VAL A 48 5.21 7.71 -4.21
N LEU A 49 4.00 7.23 -3.96
CA LEU A 49 3.30 6.30 -4.86
C LEU A 49 2.47 7.04 -5.88
N LEU A 50 1.73 8.03 -5.41
CA LEU A 50 0.87 8.83 -6.25
C LEU A 50 0.60 10.15 -5.56
N VAL A 51 0.01 11.08 -6.29
CA VAL A 51 -0.34 12.39 -5.74
C VAL A 51 -1.83 12.58 -5.94
N MET A 52 -2.51 13.00 -4.88
CA MET A 52 -3.92 13.31 -4.97
C MET A 52 -4.15 14.77 -4.63
N GLU A 53 -5.29 15.29 -5.07
CA GLU A 53 -5.72 16.63 -4.71
C GLU A 53 -6.93 16.52 -3.81
N ALA A 54 -6.87 17.22 -2.68
CA ALA A 54 -7.98 17.28 -1.75
C ALA A 54 -7.97 18.67 -1.14
N MET A 55 -9.15 19.31 -1.05
CA MET A 55 -9.29 20.61 -0.45
C MET A 55 -8.36 21.65 -1.09
N LYS A 56 -8.19 21.53 -2.43
CA LYS A 56 -7.35 22.43 -3.23
C LYS A 56 -5.87 22.34 -2.88
N MET A 57 -5.45 21.23 -2.30
CA MET A 57 -4.05 20.98 -1.97
C MET A 57 -3.60 19.68 -2.58
N GLU A 58 -2.33 19.64 -2.99
CA GLU A 58 -1.73 18.40 -3.48
C GLU A 58 -1.20 17.63 -2.29
N ILE A 59 -1.58 16.38 -2.20
CA ILE A 59 -1.20 15.51 -1.10
C ILE A 59 -0.47 14.32 -1.67
N PRO A 60 0.83 14.16 -1.35
CA PRO A 60 1.54 12.97 -1.80
C PRO A 60 1.13 11.77 -0.94
N ILE A 61 0.84 10.67 -1.59
CA ILE A 61 0.55 9.42 -0.91
C ILE A 61 1.80 8.57 -0.98
N VAL A 62 2.36 8.27 0.18
CA VAL A 62 3.65 7.59 0.26
C VAL A 62 3.45 6.15 0.70
N ALA A 63 4.46 5.34 0.39
CA ALA A 63 4.43 3.93 0.77
C ALA A 63 4.62 3.81 2.27
N PRO A 64 3.74 3.09 2.96
CA PRO A 64 3.91 2.90 4.41
C PRO A 64 4.98 1.86 4.74
N VAL A 65 5.37 1.06 3.75
CA VAL A 65 6.39 0.04 3.94
C VAL A 65 7.17 -0.11 2.64
N SER A 66 8.34 -0.71 2.72
CA SER A 66 9.09 -1.08 1.52
C SER A 66 8.52 -2.36 0.94
N GLY A 67 8.57 -2.50 -0.35
CA GLY A 67 8.09 -3.70 -1.02
C GLY A 67 7.87 -3.48 -2.49
N VAL A 68 6.94 -4.24 -3.05
CA VAL A 68 6.60 -4.18 -4.47
C VAL A 68 5.11 -3.88 -4.58
N VAL A 69 4.76 -3.00 -5.51
CA VAL A 69 3.35 -2.68 -5.76
C VAL A 69 2.70 -3.90 -6.39
N LYS A 70 1.82 -4.54 -5.65
CA LYS A 70 1.13 -5.74 -6.13
C LYS A 70 -0.14 -5.40 -6.88
N ASP A 71 -0.80 -4.32 -6.48
CA ASP A 71 -2.04 -3.92 -7.09
C ASP A 71 -2.14 -2.41 -7.04
N LEU A 72 -2.76 -1.85 -8.05
CA LEU A 72 -2.99 -0.41 -8.14
C LEU A 72 -4.44 -0.24 -8.55
N LYS A 73 -5.24 0.29 -7.65
CA LYS A 73 -6.69 0.26 -7.81
C LYS A 73 -7.26 1.56 -8.35
N VAL A 74 -6.41 2.54 -8.62
CA VAL A 74 -6.85 3.84 -9.11
C VAL A 74 -5.97 4.31 -10.24
N SER A 75 -6.48 5.30 -10.99
CA SER A 75 -5.77 5.89 -12.12
C SER A 75 -5.77 7.39 -11.98
N ALA A 76 -4.86 8.05 -12.70
CA ALA A 76 -4.84 9.51 -12.74
C ALA A 76 -6.19 10.02 -13.23
N GLY A 77 -6.69 11.05 -12.57
CA GLY A 77 -7.97 11.63 -12.90
C GLY A 77 -9.17 11.02 -12.20
N GLN A 78 -8.97 9.94 -11.46
CA GLN A 78 -10.06 9.24 -10.78
C GLN A 78 -10.38 9.90 -9.45
N ALA A 79 -11.67 10.05 -9.14
CA ALA A 79 -12.10 10.53 -7.83
C ALA A 79 -12.08 9.37 -6.86
N VAL A 80 -11.69 9.65 -5.62
CA VAL A 80 -11.62 8.65 -4.57
C VAL A 80 -12.27 9.18 -3.30
N GLU A 81 -12.68 8.27 -2.44
CA GLU A 81 -13.28 8.62 -1.17
C GLU A 81 -12.33 8.28 -0.04
N ALA A 82 -12.61 8.83 1.14
CA ALA A 82 -11.79 8.55 2.30
C ALA A 82 -11.75 7.04 2.56
N GLU A 83 -10.56 6.54 2.88
CA GLU A 83 -10.31 5.14 3.20
C GLU A 83 -10.51 4.19 2.00
N GLN A 84 -10.67 4.74 0.81
CA GLN A 84 -10.73 3.89 -0.37
C GLN A 84 -9.35 3.33 -0.66
N GLU A 85 -9.30 2.05 -1.04
CA GLU A 85 -8.03 1.39 -1.35
C GLU A 85 -7.43 1.98 -2.61
N LEU A 86 -6.18 2.38 -2.52
CA LEU A 86 -5.46 2.96 -3.65
C LEU A 86 -4.49 1.97 -4.25
N ALA A 87 -3.74 1.27 -3.42
CA ALA A 87 -2.70 0.36 -3.86
C ALA A 87 -2.45 -0.68 -2.79
N VAL A 88 -1.80 -1.77 -3.19
CA VAL A 88 -1.39 -2.83 -2.27
C VAL A 88 0.10 -3.05 -2.48
N ILE A 89 0.85 -3.07 -1.39
CA ILE A 89 2.28 -3.30 -1.41
C ILE A 89 2.57 -4.58 -0.67
N GLU A 90 3.41 -5.40 -1.27
CA GLU A 90 3.72 -6.69 -0.67
C GLU A 90 5.20 -7.01 -0.64
#